data_aed5c5105aa08a45f3aef87f84e1a068
#
_entry.id   aed5c5105aa08a45f3aef87f84e1a068
#
_cell.length_a   1.000
_cell.length_b   1.000
_cell.length_c   1.000
_cell.angle_alpha   90.00
_cell.angle_beta   90.00
_cell.angle_gamma   90.00
#
_symmetry.space_group_name_H-M   'P 1'
#
loop_
_entity.id
_entity.type
_entity.pdbx_description
1 polymer ?
#
loop_
_entity_poly.entity_id
_entity_poly.type
_entity_poly.pdbx_seq_one_letter_code
_entity_poly.pdbx_strand_id
1 'polypeptide(L)'
;IDYAVVLGSGITLELEDQQELGYEAIPLFPGNKHANRVKGHANKLTFGKISGKNVLVLNGRLHFYEGYSMKDVAFMTYVIKFLGVKGLFITNACGAINTNFTEGDIVCLDDFISLVSKNPLMGENDPRLGERFVDMTTPFDPYLVENLHNSAKKLDITLHTGVYGFFQGPYFETRAEIRAFKTMGCDLVGMSTVPEVIAANHASLPVAVLACATNMATGIQEKKHDHEHVLKTAQKISINLKNLLIETLENLK
;
A
#
# COMPACT_ATOMS: atom_id res chain seq x y z
N ILE A 1 16.46 3.80 -11.25
CA ILE A 1 15.37 2.91 -10.76
C ILE A 1 14.13 3.24 -11.58
N ASP A 2 13.53 2.23 -12.23
CA ASP A 2 12.36 2.48 -13.07
C ASP A 2 11.09 2.54 -12.24
N TYR A 3 10.86 1.53 -11.38
CA TYR A 3 9.65 1.44 -10.56
C TYR A 3 9.98 1.08 -9.11
N ALA A 4 9.09 1.43 -8.21
CA ALA A 4 9.15 1.01 -6.81
C ALA A 4 7.88 0.25 -6.40
N VAL A 5 8.06 -0.70 -5.47
CA VAL A 5 6.96 -1.49 -4.90
C VAL A 5 7.06 -1.47 -3.38
N VAL A 6 6.00 -1.03 -2.69
CA VAL A 6 5.88 -1.14 -1.23
C VAL A 6 5.06 -2.39 -0.92
N LEU A 7 5.68 -3.35 -0.24
CA LEU A 7 5.02 -4.59 0.12
C LEU A 7 4.28 -4.49 1.46
N GLY A 8 3.06 -4.98 1.47
CA GLY A 8 2.26 -5.18 2.67
C GLY A 8 2.72 -6.39 3.49
N SER A 9 2.15 -6.55 4.68
CA SER A 9 2.47 -7.63 5.60
C SER A 9 2.25 -9.02 4.96
N GLY A 10 3.26 -9.90 5.07
CA GLY A 10 3.19 -11.27 4.58
C GLY A 10 3.36 -11.44 3.07
N ILE A 11 3.61 -10.36 2.32
CA ILE A 11 3.84 -10.38 0.87
C ILE A 11 5.34 -10.35 0.60
N THR A 12 5.79 -11.15 -0.37
CA THR A 12 7.19 -11.20 -0.82
C THR A 12 7.28 -11.05 -2.33
N LEU A 13 8.33 -10.38 -2.80
CA LEU A 13 8.67 -10.23 -4.22
C LEU A 13 10.16 -10.47 -4.38
N GLU A 14 10.51 -11.47 -5.17
CA GLU A 14 11.90 -11.80 -5.50
C GLU A 14 12.32 -11.06 -6.77
N LEU A 15 13.56 -10.59 -6.79
CA LEU A 15 14.15 -9.86 -7.91
C LEU A 15 15.36 -10.63 -8.45
N GLU A 16 15.63 -10.48 -9.73
CA GLU A 16 16.90 -10.91 -10.32
C GLU A 16 18.03 -9.98 -9.86
N ASP A 17 19.25 -10.51 -9.67
CA ASP A 17 20.46 -9.77 -9.26
C ASP A 17 20.22 -8.91 -8.00
N GLN A 18 19.44 -9.41 -7.05
CA GLN A 18 19.03 -8.63 -5.90
C GLN A 18 20.16 -8.24 -4.96
N GLN A 19 20.11 -6.99 -4.51
CA GLN A 19 20.93 -6.44 -3.44
C GLN A 19 19.99 -5.90 -2.34
N GLU A 20 20.42 -6.03 -1.09
CA GLU A 20 19.61 -5.67 0.07
C GLU A 20 20.30 -4.60 0.91
N LEU A 21 19.49 -3.69 1.46
CA LEU A 21 19.91 -2.66 2.39
C LEU A 21 18.91 -2.58 3.53
N GLY A 22 19.34 -2.83 4.77
CA GLY A 22 18.48 -2.63 5.94
C GLY A 22 18.07 -1.17 6.11
N TYR A 23 16.87 -0.94 6.60
CA TYR A 23 16.37 0.43 6.83
C TYR A 23 17.21 1.21 7.83
N GLU A 24 17.91 0.53 8.74
CA GLU A 24 18.83 1.14 9.70
C GLU A 24 20.02 1.85 9.03
N ALA A 25 20.38 1.47 7.80
CA ALA A 25 21.44 2.10 7.03
C ALA A 25 20.97 3.36 6.27
N ILE A 26 19.66 3.64 6.22
CA ILE A 26 19.13 4.82 5.55
C ILE A 26 19.29 6.02 6.48
N PRO A 27 20.03 7.07 6.07
CA PRO A 27 20.19 8.27 6.87
C PRO A 27 18.84 8.89 7.24
N LEU A 28 18.67 9.31 8.50
CA LEU A 28 17.45 9.95 9.01
C LEU A 28 16.17 9.12 8.90
N PHE A 29 16.26 7.82 8.61
CA PHE A 29 15.05 6.99 8.57
C PHE A 29 14.30 7.03 9.91
N PRO A 30 13.03 7.45 9.92
CA PRO A 30 12.28 7.64 11.18
C PRO A 30 12.12 6.37 12.00
N GLY A 31 12.06 5.21 11.34
CA GLY A 31 11.95 3.90 11.99
C GLY A 31 13.11 3.54 12.91
N ASN A 32 14.24 4.22 12.80
CA ASN A 32 15.39 4.00 13.68
C ASN A 32 15.19 4.57 15.10
N LYS A 33 14.13 5.35 15.32
CA LYS A 33 13.78 5.93 16.63
C LYS A 33 13.08 4.94 17.57
N HIS A 34 12.56 3.82 17.05
CA HIS A 34 11.78 2.85 17.82
C HIS A 34 12.36 1.44 17.69
N ALA A 35 12.53 0.76 18.84
CA ALA A 35 13.12 -0.58 18.88
C ALA A 35 12.18 -1.70 18.42
N ASN A 36 10.87 -1.52 18.58
CA ASN A 36 9.86 -2.54 18.28
C ASN A 36 9.09 -2.17 17.01
N ARG A 37 9.16 -3.02 15.99
CA ARG A 37 8.42 -2.88 14.74
C ARG A 37 7.40 -4.01 14.60
N VAL A 38 6.35 -3.78 13.82
CA VAL A 38 5.30 -4.77 13.57
C VAL A 38 5.91 -6.05 12.95
N LYS A 39 5.49 -7.20 13.47
CA LYS A 39 5.86 -8.50 12.91
C LYS A 39 5.29 -8.64 11.49
N GLY A 40 6.07 -9.25 10.60
CA GLY A 40 5.66 -9.49 9.21
C GLY A 40 6.30 -8.53 8.19
N HIS A 41 7.14 -7.59 8.64
CA HIS A 41 7.95 -6.72 7.79
C HIS A 41 9.44 -7.05 7.93
N ALA A 42 10.13 -7.26 6.81
CA ALA A 42 11.57 -7.51 6.80
C ALA A 42 12.40 -6.24 7.06
N ASN A 43 11.77 -5.05 6.94
CA ASN A 43 12.40 -3.73 7.19
C ASN A 43 13.71 -3.52 6.40
N LYS A 44 13.66 -3.83 5.12
CA LYS A 44 14.78 -3.66 4.20
C LYS A 44 14.32 -3.19 2.83
N LEU A 45 15.23 -2.52 2.13
CA LEU A 45 15.14 -2.30 0.70
C LEU A 45 15.74 -3.51 -0.02
N THR A 46 15.10 -3.93 -1.09
CA THR A 46 15.69 -4.85 -2.05
C THR A 46 15.71 -4.15 -3.41
N PHE A 47 16.86 -4.07 -4.00
CA PHE A 47 17.07 -3.54 -5.34
C PHE A 47 17.45 -4.69 -6.28
N GLY A 48 16.90 -4.71 -7.48
CA GLY A 48 17.17 -5.76 -8.46
C GLY A 48 16.40 -5.52 -9.75
N LYS A 49 16.13 -6.59 -10.50
CA LYS A 49 15.46 -6.50 -11.78
C LYS A 49 14.21 -7.38 -11.83
N ILE A 50 13.22 -6.92 -12.60
CA ILE A 50 12.07 -7.68 -13.08
C ILE A 50 11.98 -7.42 -14.58
N SER A 51 12.10 -8.47 -15.40
CA SER A 51 12.01 -8.38 -16.87
C SER A 51 12.88 -7.25 -17.45
N GLY A 52 14.11 -7.13 -16.94
CA GLY A 52 15.10 -6.14 -17.37
C GLY A 52 14.91 -4.72 -16.82
N LYS A 53 13.84 -4.42 -16.09
CA LYS A 53 13.63 -3.12 -15.43
C LYS A 53 14.24 -3.11 -14.03
N ASN A 54 14.84 -2.00 -13.65
CA ASN A 54 15.39 -1.79 -12.31
C ASN A 54 14.26 -1.47 -11.32
N VAL A 55 14.05 -2.34 -10.36
CA VAL A 55 12.97 -2.24 -9.38
C VAL A 55 13.52 -2.09 -7.96
N LEU A 56 12.94 -1.16 -7.21
CA LEU A 56 13.16 -1.00 -5.78
C LEU A 56 11.96 -1.57 -5.02
N VAL A 57 12.21 -2.54 -4.15
CA VAL A 57 11.17 -3.12 -3.29
C VAL A 57 11.40 -2.68 -1.84
N LEU A 58 10.37 -2.10 -1.24
CA LEU A 58 10.32 -1.79 0.18
C LEU A 58 9.64 -2.96 0.90
N ASN A 59 10.43 -3.75 1.61
CA ASN A 59 9.93 -4.92 2.36
C ASN A 59 9.45 -4.50 3.75
N GLY A 60 8.36 -3.76 3.78
CA GLY A 60 7.73 -3.21 4.98
C GLY A 60 7.65 -1.69 4.96
N ARG A 61 6.88 -1.16 5.89
CA ARG A 61 6.58 0.27 6.06
C ARG A 61 6.41 0.64 7.51
N LEU A 62 6.39 1.94 7.78
CA LEU A 62 5.98 2.49 9.08
C LEU A 62 4.46 2.67 9.11
N HIS A 63 3.86 2.50 10.29
CA HIS A 63 2.43 2.71 10.46
C HIS A 63 2.15 3.80 11.51
N PHE A 64 1.08 4.54 11.30
CA PHE A 64 0.67 5.59 12.24
C PHE A 64 0.36 5.04 13.64
N TYR A 65 -0.24 3.85 13.71
CA TYR A 65 -0.56 3.19 14.99
C TYR A 65 0.68 2.73 15.79
N GLU A 66 1.85 2.69 15.20
CA GLU A 66 3.11 2.43 15.90
C GLU A 66 3.64 3.68 16.65
N GLY A 67 2.94 4.83 16.54
CA GLY A 67 3.33 6.10 17.17
C GLY A 67 4.17 7.02 16.28
N TYR A 68 4.40 6.67 15.03
CA TYR A 68 5.05 7.54 14.06
C TYR A 68 4.13 8.68 13.64
N SER A 69 4.71 9.86 13.33
CA SER A 69 3.95 10.93 12.70
C SER A 69 3.56 10.56 11.27
N MET A 70 2.52 11.20 10.72
CA MET A 70 2.16 10.98 9.31
C MET A 70 3.29 11.35 8.35
N LYS A 71 4.15 12.32 8.69
CA LYS A 71 5.36 12.67 7.92
C LYS A 71 6.39 11.55 7.97
N ASP A 72 6.57 10.90 9.13
CA ASP A 72 7.45 9.74 9.25
C ASP A 72 6.95 8.56 8.40
N VAL A 73 5.64 8.30 8.42
CA VAL A 73 5.02 7.24 7.59
C VAL A 73 5.25 7.48 6.10
N ALA A 74 5.12 8.72 5.65
CA ALA A 74 5.29 9.11 4.24
C ALA A 74 6.77 9.30 3.82
N PHE A 75 7.74 9.22 4.73
CA PHE A 75 9.15 9.52 4.48
C PHE A 75 9.70 8.78 3.26
N MET A 76 9.49 7.48 3.18
CA MET A 76 10.03 6.66 2.08
C MET A 76 9.42 7.01 0.72
N THR A 77 8.18 7.52 0.67
CA THR A 77 7.57 7.96 -0.59
C THR A 77 8.34 9.13 -1.21
N TYR A 78 8.78 10.08 -0.39
CA TYR A 78 9.63 11.17 -0.88
C TYR A 78 11.03 10.69 -1.28
N VAL A 79 11.63 9.77 -0.52
CA VAL A 79 12.91 9.14 -0.91
C VAL A 79 12.80 8.49 -2.30
N ILE A 80 11.74 7.72 -2.54
CA ILE A 80 11.45 7.09 -3.84
C ILE A 80 11.36 8.15 -4.95
N LYS A 81 10.65 9.24 -4.71
CA LYS A 81 10.54 10.35 -5.67
C LYS A 81 11.91 10.93 -6.02
N PHE A 82 12.76 11.21 -5.03
CA PHE A 82 14.11 11.74 -5.25
C PHE A 82 15.05 10.76 -5.95
N LEU A 83 14.79 9.46 -5.90
CA LEU A 83 15.49 8.44 -6.68
C LEU A 83 15.08 8.44 -8.17
N GLY A 84 14.13 9.29 -8.58
CA GLY A 84 13.69 9.43 -9.96
C GLY A 84 12.83 8.28 -10.47
N VAL A 85 12.13 7.59 -9.57
CA VAL A 85 11.24 6.48 -9.91
C VAL A 85 10.07 6.97 -10.77
N LYS A 86 9.74 6.25 -11.82
CA LYS A 86 8.66 6.59 -12.78
C LYS A 86 7.26 6.29 -12.24
N GLY A 87 7.14 5.30 -11.36
CA GLY A 87 5.86 4.90 -10.76
C GLY A 87 6.02 4.03 -9.51
N LEU A 88 5.07 4.18 -8.60
CA LEU A 88 5.02 3.50 -7.31
C LEU A 88 3.82 2.56 -7.24
N PHE A 89 4.06 1.28 -6.96
CA PHE A 89 3.03 0.33 -6.59
C PHE A 89 3.03 0.12 -5.09
N ILE A 90 1.87 0.19 -4.47
CA ILE A 90 1.71 -0.08 -3.05
C ILE A 90 0.79 -1.28 -2.88
N THR A 91 1.19 -2.22 -2.02
CA THR A 91 0.32 -3.33 -1.63
C THR A 91 -0.02 -3.25 -0.15
N ASN A 92 -1.18 -3.73 0.25
CA ASN A 92 -1.57 -3.81 1.66
C ASN A 92 -2.46 -5.02 1.93
N ALA A 93 -2.60 -5.37 3.21
CA ALA A 93 -3.62 -6.27 3.74
C ALA A 93 -4.76 -5.42 4.32
N CYS A 94 -6.01 -5.79 4.06
CA CYS A 94 -7.19 -5.05 4.48
C CYS A 94 -8.38 -5.97 4.77
N GLY A 95 -9.41 -5.43 5.44
CA GLY A 95 -10.70 -6.07 5.64
C GLY A 95 -11.68 -5.68 4.52
N ALA A 96 -12.40 -6.65 3.95
CA ALA A 96 -13.45 -6.39 2.96
C ALA A 96 -14.77 -6.02 3.64
N ILE A 97 -15.33 -4.86 3.25
CA ILE A 97 -16.66 -4.38 3.66
C ILE A 97 -17.71 -4.76 2.62
N ASN A 98 -17.33 -4.70 1.33
CA ASN A 98 -18.19 -5.09 0.23
C ASN A 98 -18.40 -6.61 0.24
N THR A 99 -19.65 -7.04 0.32
CA THR A 99 -20.03 -8.46 0.39
C THR A 99 -19.95 -9.20 -0.95
N ASN A 100 -19.66 -8.49 -2.05
CA ASN A 100 -19.32 -9.09 -3.33
C ASN A 100 -17.85 -9.52 -3.40
N PHE A 101 -17.04 -9.09 -2.44
CA PHE A 101 -15.65 -9.53 -2.30
C PHE A 101 -15.57 -10.70 -1.32
N THR A 102 -14.52 -11.48 -1.45
CA THR A 102 -14.23 -12.62 -0.59
C THR A 102 -12.81 -12.54 -0.06
N GLU A 103 -12.56 -13.25 1.03
CA GLU A 103 -11.19 -13.44 1.55
C GLU A 103 -10.32 -14.10 0.46
N GLY A 104 -9.24 -13.45 0.10
CA GLY A 104 -8.35 -13.88 -0.98
C GLY A 104 -8.37 -12.96 -2.21
N ASP A 105 -9.36 -12.08 -2.32
CA ASP A 105 -9.48 -11.19 -3.46
C ASP A 105 -8.41 -10.10 -3.47
N ILE A 106 -8.03 -9.67 -4.69
CA ILE A 106 -7.16 -8.52 -4.93
C ILE A 106 -8.03 -7.42 -5.52
N VAL A 107 -7.88 -6.21 -4.95
CA VAL A 107 -8.64 -5.02 -5.34
C VAL A 107 -7.69 -3.91 -5.75
N CYS A 108 -7.80 -3.42 -6.97
CA CYS A 108 -7.15 -2.19 -7.42
C CYS A 108 -7.95 -1.00 -6.88
N LEU A 109 -7.31 -0.12 -6.13
CA LEU A 109 -8.02 1.04 -5.57
C LEU A 109 -8.25 2.10 -6.65
N ASP A 110 -9.45 2.67 -6.66
CA ASP A 110 -9.83 3.82 -7.50
C ASP A 110 -10.06 5.09 -6.68
N ASP A 111 -10.35 4.96 -5.37
CA ASP A 111 -10.47 6.11 -4.47
C ASP A 111 -10.24 5.69 -3.01
N PHE A 112 -10.22 6.67 -2.09
CA PHE A 112 -10.14 6.41 -0.66
C PHE A 112 -10.92 7.44 0.17
N ILE A 113 -11.30 7.02 1.38
CA ILE A 113 -11.86 7.89 2.42
C ILE A 113 -10.93 7.85 3.63
N SER A 114 -10.47 9.02 4.09
CA SER A 114 -9.66 9.16 5.30
C SER A 114 -10.48 9.79 6.41
N LEU A 115 -10.75 9.02 7.47
CA LEU A 115 -11.39 9.53 8.70
C LEU A 115 -10.36 9.88 9.79
N VAL A 116 -9.07 9.69 9.51
CA VAL A 116 -8.00 10.08 10.42
C VAL A 116 -7.75 11.59 10.29
N SER A 117 -7.77 12.29 11.42
CA SER A 117 -7.68 13.76 11.48
C SER A 117 -6.32 14.34 11.09
N LYS A 118 -5.33 13.50 10.83
CA LYS A 118 -3.96 13.89 10.45
C LYS A 118 -3.59 13.34 9.09
N ASN A 119 -2.79 14.11 8.34
CA ASN A 119 -2.20 13.67 7.08
C ASN A 119 -0.75 14.18 6.97
N PRO A 120 0.08 13.68 6.03
CA PRO A 120 1.50 14.02 5.95
C PRO A 120 1.77 15.46 5.53
N LEU A 121 0.80 16.19 4.96
CA LEU A 121 0.97 17.55 4.46
C LEU A 121 0.65 18.63 5.51
N MET A 122 0.19 18.24 6.71
CA MET A 122 -0.11 19.19 7.77
C MET A 122 1.17 19.87 8.29
N GLY A 123 1.09 21.19 8.51
CA GLY A 123 2.20 22.02 8.94
C GLY A 123 2.82 22.81 7.79
N GLU A 124 4.08 23.17 7.92
CA GLU A 124 4.82 23.91 6.89
C GLU A 124 5.03 23.06 5.63
N ASN A 125 4.82 23.68 4.46
CA ASN A 125 5.06 23.06 3.17
C ASN A 125 6.48 23.36 2.68
N ASP A 126 7.15 22.33 2.17
CA ASP A 126 8.42 22.50 1.43
C ASP A 126 8.10 22.47 -0.07
N PRO A 127 8.23 23.61 -0.79
CA PRO A 127 7.86 23.65 -2.22
C PRO A 127 8.77 22.79 -3.13
N ARG A 128 9.89 22.29 -2.61
CA ARG A 128 10.74 21.34 -3.32
C ARG A 128 10.10 19.95 -3.40
N LEU A 129 9.19 19.64 -2.46
CA LEU A 129 8.46 18.35 -2.41
C LEU A 129 7.18 18.38 -3.23
N GLY A 130 6.51 19.54 -3.29
CA GLY A 130 5.26 19.70 -4.03
C GLY A 130 4.47 20.95 -3.62
N GLU A 131 3.30 21.10 -4.21
CA GLU A 131 2.42 22.25 -3.96
C GLU A 131 1.71 22.13 -2.61
N ARG A 132 1.37 23.28 -1.99
CA ARG A 132 0.69 23.32 -0.71
C ARG A 132 -0.68 22.62 -0.72
N PHE A 133 -1.45 22.78 -1.79
CA PHE A 133 -2.78 22.22 -1.97
C PHE A 133 -2.78 21.27 -3.15
N VAL A 134 -2.84 19.98 -2.83
CA VAL A 134 -2.73 18.90 -3.81
C VAL A 134 -4.12 18.55 -4.34
N ASP A 135 -4.26 18.49 -5.66
CA ASP A 135 -5.45 17.96 -6.29
C ASP A 135 -5.51 16.44 -6.13
N MET A 136 -6.59 15.93 -5.57
CA MET A 136 -6.85 14.51 -5.35
C MET A 136 -8.04 14.01 -6.19
N THR A 137 -8.38 14.70 -7.28
CA THR A 137 -9.46 14.28 -8.21
C THR A 137 -9.19 12.89 -8.81
N THR A 138 -7.91 12.58 -9.02
CA THR A 138 -7.47 11.27 -9.55
C THR A 138 -6.27 10.79 -8.73
N PRO A 139 -6.51 10.23 -7.51
CA PRO A 139 -5.43 9.91 -6.57
C PRO A 139 -4.55 8.75 -7.04
N PHE A 140 -5.04 7.94 -7.96
CA PHE A 140 -4.30 6.83 -8.57
C PHE A 140 -4.06 7.09 -10.05
N ASP A 141 -2.84 6.79 -10.50
CA ASP A 141 -2.43 7.06 -11.89
C ASP A 141 -3.19 6.16 -12.88
N PRO A 142 -3.95 6.73 -13.83
CA PRO A 142 -4.78 5.96 -14.76
C PRO A 142 -3.97 4.98 -15.63
N TYR A 143 -2.74 5.35 -16.01
CA TYR A 143 -1.88 4.49 -16.84
C TYR A 143 -1.42 3.26 -16.06
N LEU A 144 -1.01 3.42 -14.78
CA LEU A 144 -0.63 2.30 -13.94
C LEU A 144 -1.83 1.40 -13.63
N VAL A 145 -3.00 1.98 -13.33
CA VAL A 145 -4.26 1.25 -13.05
C VAL A 145 -4.71 0.45 -14.27
N GLU A 146 -4.70 1.05 -15.47
CA GLU A 146 -5.06 0.35 -16.71
C GLU A 146 -4.12 -0.84 -16.98
N ASN A 147 -2.81 -0.67 -16.79
CA ASN A 147 -1.85 -1.75 -16.96
C ASN A 147 -2.06 -2.89 -15.96
N LEU A 148 -2.44 -2.60 -14.71
CA LEU A 148 -2.82 -3.62 -13.71
C LEU A 148 -4.03 -4.45 -14.19
N HIS A 149 -5.09 -3.79 -14.67
CA HIS A 149 -6.28 -4.50 -15.17
C HIS A 149 -5.98 -5.32 -16.43
N ASN A 150 -5.17 -4.81 -17.35
CA ASN A 150 -4.77 -5.53 -18.55
C ASN A 150 -3.92 -6.77 -18.21
N SER A 151 -3.01 -6.65 -17.25
CA SER A 151 -2.18 -7.76 -16.76
C SER A 151 -3.01 -8.81 -16.04
N ALA A 152 -3.96 -8.38 -15.20
CA ALA A 152 -4.89 -9.30 -14.52
C ALA A 152 -5.71 -10.11 -15.52
N LYS A 153 -6.25 -9.45 -16.55
CA LYS A 153 -6.99 -10.11 -17.63
C LYS A 153 -6.13 -11.14 -18.39
N LYS A 154 -4.87 -10.81 -18.70
CA LYS A 154 -3.93 -11.70 -19.38
C LYS A 154 -3.62 -12.95 -18.55
N LEU A 155 -3.55 -12.80 -17.22
CA LEU A 155 -3.25 -13.90 -16.28
C LEU A 155 -4.49 -14.66 -15.80
N ASP A 156 -5.68 -14.28 -16.25
CA ASP A 156 -6.97 -14.81 -15.75
C ASP A 156 -7.13 -14.65 -14.22
N ILE A 157 -6.62 -13.52 -13.70
CA ILE A 157 -6.76 -13.12 -12.29
C ILE A 157 -7.96 -12.19 -12.16
N THR A 158 -8.90 -12.50 -11.27
CA THR A 158 -9.97 -11.58 -10.90
C THR A 158 -9.38 -10.40 -10.14
N LEU A 159 -9.42 -9.21 -10.74
CA LEU A 159 -9.01 -7.96 -10.12
C LEU A 159 -10.21 -7.05 -9.98
N HIS A 160 -10.64 -6.85 -8.74
CA HIS A 160 -11.74 -5.93 -8.43
C HIS A 160 -11.26 -4.48 -8.43
N THR A 161 -12.22 -3.55 -8.43
CA THR A 161 -11.99 -2.12 -8.21
C THR A 161 -12.77 -1.69 -6.98
N GLY A 162 -12.23 -0.77 -6.16
CA GLY A 162 -12.95 -0.36 -4.97
C GLY A 162 -12.33 0.78 -4.18
N VAL A 163 -13.14 1.33 -3.26
CA VAL A 163 -12.81 2.46 -2.40
C VAL A 163 -12.27 1.98 -1.05
N TYR A 164 -11.13 2.54 -0.64
CA TYR A 164 -10.45 2.16 0.60
C TYR A 164 -10.75 3.13 1.74
N GLY A 165 -11.27 2.63 2.86
CA GLY A 165 -11.43 3.37 4.12
C GLY A 165 -10.15 3.32 4.94
N PHE A 166 -9.53 4.47 5.23
CA PHE A 166 -8.37 4.56 6.11
C PHE A 166 -8.79 4.73 7.56
N PHE A 167 -8.44 3.75 8.38
CA PHE A 167 -8.69 3.70 9.82
C PHE A 167 -7.38 3.77 10.60
N GLN A 168 -7.40 4.42 11.76
CA GLN A 168 -6.19 4.69 12.54
C GLN A 168 -5.54 3.42 13.11
N GLY A 169 -6.34 2.47 13.63
CA GLY A 169 -5.87 1.35 14.44
C GLY A 169 -5.34 1.78 15.82
N PRO A 170 -4.63 0.88 16.53
CA PRO A 170 -4.27 -0.50 16.20
C PRO A 170 -5.35 -1.56 16.50
N TYR A 171 -6.53 -1.15 16.97
CA TYR A 171 -7.66 -2.08 17.15
C TYR A 171 -8.40 -2.27 15.82
N PHE A 172 -8.98 -3.45 15.60
CA PHE A 172 -9.89 -3.68 14.49
C PHE A 172 -11.20 -2.91 14.72
N GLU A 173 -11.79 -2.42 13.63
CA GLU A 173 -12.98 -1.59 13.65
C GLU A 173 -14.15 -2.27 14.37
N THR A 174 -14.96 -1.49 15.03
CA THR A 174 -16.23 -1.97 15.59
C THR A 174 -17.25 -2.21 14.47
N ARG A 175 -18.30 -3.00 14.77
CA ARG A 175 -19.43 -3.20 13.84
C ARG A 175 -20.09 -1.88 13.42
N ALA A 176 -20.12 -0.87 14.30
CA ALA A 176 -20.71 0.44 14.01
C ALA A 176 -19.81 1.24 13.07
N GLU A 177 -18.49 1.22 13.26
CA GLU A 177 -17.52 1.85 12.36
C GLU A 177 -17.57 1.22 10.97
N ILE A 178 -17.65 -0.11 10.86
CA ILE A 178 -17.81 -0.79 9.55
C ILE A 178 -19.11 -0.39 8.86
N ARG A 179 -20.25 -0.29 9.59
CA ARG A 179 -21.49 0.21 8.99
C ARG A 179 -21.35 1.65 8.52
N ALA A 180 -20.64 2.51 9.26
CA ALA A 180 -20.37 3.88 8.86
C ALA A 180 -19.53 3.94 7.59
N PHE A 181 -18.40 3.22 7.51
CA PHE A 181 -17.58 3.12 6.31
C PHE A 181 -18.38 2.61 5.11
N LYS A 182 -19.19 1.57 5.28
CA LYS A 182 -20.07 1.05 4.24
C LYS A 182 -21.06 2.11 3.74
N THR A 183 -21.69 2.86 4.65
CA THR A 183 -22.64 3.94 4.30
C THR A 183 -21.95 5.07 3.54
N MET A 184 -20.67 5.36 3.82
CA MET A 184 -19.86 6.33 3.10
C MET A 184 -19.37 5.84 1.73
N GLY A 185 -19.56 4.56 1.40
CA GLY A 185 -19.18 3.99 0.11
C GLY A 185 -17.83 3.27 0.10
N CYS A 186 -17.23 2.96 1.26
CA CYS A 186 -16.01 2.15 1.31
C CYS A 186 -16.30 0.67 1.02
N ASP A 187 -15.46 0.07 0.20
CA ASP A 187 -15.44 -1.37 -0.10
C ASP A 187 -14.48 -2.14 0.80
N LEU A 188 -13.44 -1.49 1.25
CA LEU A 188 -12.35 -2.04 2.04
C LEU A 188 -12.04 -1.12 3.23
N VAL A 189 -11.38 -1.67 4.25
CA VAL A 189 -10.87 -0.88 5.39
C VAL A 189 -9.50 -1.40 5.80
N GLY A 190 -8.61 -0.48 6.19
CA GLY A 190 -7.30 -0.82 6.74
C GLY A 190 -6.56 0.37 7.33
N MET A 191 -5.35 0.13 7.81
CA MET A 191 -4.62 1.02 8.71
C MET A 191 -3.32 1.58 8.11
N SER A 192 -3.21 1.63 6.76
CA SER A 192 -1.98 2.04 6.04
C SER A 192 -2.29 2.74 4.72
N THR A 193 -1.27 2.91 3.86
CA THR A 193 -1.43 3.24 2.43
C THR A 193 -1.79 4.70 2.15
N VAL A 194 -2.86 5.24 2.73
CA VAL A 194 -3.37 6.59 2.41
C VAL A 194 -2.34 7.70 2.65
N PRO A 195 -1.55 7.70 3.74
CA PRO A 195 -0.48 8.70 3.90
C PRO A 195 0.56 8.64 2.78
N GLU A 196 0.89 7.45 2.30
CA GLU A 196 1.85 7.23 1.20
C GLU A 196 1.27 7.71 -0.13
N VAL A 197 -0.02 7.45 -0.40
CA VAL A 197 -0.74 7.94 -1.59
C VAL A 197 -0.82 9.46 -1.60
N ILE A 198 -1.16 10.09 -0.47
CA ILE A 198 -1.18 11.56 -0.33
C ILE A 198 0.20 12.15 -0.61
N ALA A 199 1.27 11.56 -0.07
CA ALA A 199 2.64 12.00 -0.29
C ALA A 199 3.10 11.79 -1.74
N ALA A 200 2.68 10.69 -2.39
CA ALA A 200 2.98 10.43 -3.79
C ALA A 200 2.36 11.49 -4.70
N ASN A 201 1.07 11.80 -4.49
CA ASN A 201 0.39 12.87 -5.23
C ASN A 201 1.04 14.24 -4.99
N HIS A 202 1.36 14.57 -3.72
CA HIS A 202 2.08 15.80 -3.39
C HIS A 202 3.41 15.93 -4.15
N ALA A 203 4.15 14.82 -4.27
CA ALA A 203 5.41 14.77 -4.98
C ALA A 203 5.27 14.57 -6.50
N SER A 204 4.07 14.56 -7.05
CA SER A 204 3.80 14.22 -8.47
C SER A 204 4.48 12.90 -8.86
N LEU A 205 4.36 11.88 -8.01
CA LEU A 205 4.83 10.52 -8.24
C LEU A 205 3.62 9.65 -8.63
N PRO A 206 3.54 9.12 -9.86
CA PRO A 206 2.48 8.21 -10.26
C PRO A 206 2.37 7.04 -9.29
N VAL A 207 1.16 6.74 -8.80
CA VAL A 207 0.93 5.68 -7.81
C VAL A 207 -0.29 4.85 -8.16
N ALA A 208 -0.19 3.53 -7.94
CA ALA A 208 -1.30 2.59 -7.97
C ALA A 208 -1.25 1.67 -6.74
N VAL A 209 -2.41 1.19 -6.30
CA VAL A 209 -2.53 0.37 -5.09
C VAL A 209 -3.29 -0.90 -5.36
N LEU A 210 -2.73 -2.02 -4.88
CA LEU A 210 -3.35 -3.34 -4.83
C LEU A 210 -3.62 -3.70 -3.37
N ALA A 211 -4.88 -3.68 -2.98
CA ALA A 211 -5.33 -4.06 -1.65
C ALA A 211 -5.73 -5.54 -1.64
N CYS A 212 -5.23 -6.29 -0.65
CA CYS A 212 -5.51 -7.72 -0.48
C CYS A 212 -6.56 -7.90 0.61
N ALA A 213 -7.74 -8.39 0.27
CA ALA A 213 -8.79 -8.74 1.22
C ALA A 213 -8.38 -9.98 2.03
N THR A 214 -7.70 -9.76 3.16
CA THR A 214 -7.20 -10.85 4.02
C THR A 214 -8.24 -11.41 4.98
N ASN A 215 -9.32 -10.69 5.16
CA ASN A 215 -10.46 -11.06 5.99
C ASN A 215 -11.69 -10.24 5.57
N MET A 216 -12.87 -10.71 5.90
CA MET A 216 -14.07 -9.88 5.88
C MET A 216 -14.08 -8.98 7.12
N ALA A 217 -14.48 -7.71 6.97
CA ALA A 217 -14.47 -6.73 8.05
C ALA A 217 -15.39 -7.10 9.23
N THR A 218 -15.19 -6.46 10.36
CA THR A 218 -15.95 -6.72 11.61
C THR A 218 -17.47 -6.60 11.42
N GLY A 219 -18.17 -7.66 11.76
CA GLY A 219 -19.64 -7.73 11.62
C GLY A 219 -20.13 -8.13 10.24
N ILE A 220 -19.25 -8.25 9.25
CA ILE A 220 -19.50 -8.94 7.98
C ILE A 220 -19.24 -10.44 8.18
N GLN A 221 -18.16 -10.79 8.87
CA GLN A 221 -17.91 -12.17 9.32
C GLN A 221 -18.19 -12.31 10.84
N GLU A 222 -18.57 -13.52 11.26
CA GLU A 222 -18.84 -13.82 12.69
C GLU A 222 -17.57 -14.14 13.50
N LYS A 223 -16.49 -14.56 12.83
CA LYS A 223 -15.24 -14.94 13.49
C LYS A 223 -14.50 -13.71 14.02
N LYS A 224 -13.84 -13.87 15.18
CA LYS A 224 -12.94 -12.85 15.70
C LYS A 224 -11.75 -12.65 14.75
N HIS A 225 -11.30 -11.40 14.62
CA HIS A 225 -10.10 -11.08 13.87
C HIS A 225 -8.86 -11.54 14.63
N ASP A 226 -7.91 -12.08 13.87
CA ASP A 226 -6.61 -12.51 14.36
C ASP A 226 -5.53 -12.11 13.33
N HIS A 227 -4.50 -11.44 13.81
CA HIS A 227 -3.39 -10.98 12.98
C HIS A 227 -2.63 -12.15 12.32
N GLU A 228 -2.56 -13.30 12.98
CA GLU A 228 -1.93 -14.50 12.40
C GLU A 228 -2.72 -15.02 11.19
N HIS A 229 -4.06 -14.99 11.26
CA HIS A 229 -4.93 -15.34 10.13
C HIS A 229 -4.69 -14.37 8.94
N VAL A 230 -4.61 -13.07 9.21
CA VAL A 230 -4.30 -12.04 8.19
C VAL A 230 -2.99 -12.36 7.47
N LEU A 231 -1.91 -12.71 8.21
CA LEU A 231 -0.62 -13.06 7.63
C LEU A 231 -0.69 -14.34 6.77
N LYS A 232 -1.39 -15.38 7.24
CA LYS A 232 -1.55 -16.63 6.50
C LYS A 232 -2.33 -16.43 5.20
N THR A 233 -3.37 -15.62 5.23
CA THR A 233 -4.16 -15.31 4.02
C THR A 233 -3.36 -14.45 3.05
N ALA A 234 -2.64 -13.43 3.54
CA ALA A 234 -1.75 -12.62 2.72
C ALA A 234 -0.70 -13.47 1.98
N GLN A 235 -0.13 -14.50 2.63
CA GLN A 235 0.80 -15.43 2.00
C GLN A 235 0.16 -16.24 0.86
N LYS A 236 -1.10 -16.63 0.98
CA LYS A 236 -1.82 -17.35 -0.11
C LYS A 236 -2.09 -16.43 -1.30
N ILE A 237 -2.48 -15.18 -1.04
CA ILE A 237 -2.72 -14.16 -2.07
C ILE A 237 -1.41 -13.79 -2.78
N SER A 238 -0.30 -13.85 -2.07
CA SER A 238 1.02 -13.40 -2.52
C SER A 238 1.43 -13.98 -3.89
N ILE A 239 1.02 -15.20 -4.23
CA ILE A 239 1.36 -15.85 -5.52
C ILE A 239 0.71 -15.08 -6.67
N ASN A 240 -0.60 -14.85 -6.62
CA ASN A 240 -1.33 -14.13 -7.67
C ASN A 240 -0.91 -12.67 -7.73
N LEU A 241 -0.71 -12.04 -6.56
CA LEU A 241 -0.25 -10.66 -6.47
C LEU A 241 1.15 -10.47 -7.07
N LYS A 242 2.09 -11.39 -6.78
CA LYS A 242 3.43 -11.41 -7.37
C LYS A 242 3.37 -11.53 -8.88
N ASN A 243 2.61 -12.50 -9.41
CA ASN A 243 2.47 -12.70 -10.84
C ASN A 243 1.87 -11.47 -11.52
N LEU A 244 0.85 -10.85 -10.90
CA LEU A 244 0.23 -9.63 -11.39
C LEU A 244 1.22 -8.46 -11.45
N LEU A 245 2.01 -8.24 -10.39
CA LEU A 245 3.02 -7.19 -10.35
C LEU A 245 4.13 -7.41 -11.40
N ILE A 246 4.62 -8.66 -11.54
CA ILE A 246 5.65 -8.99 -12.53
C ILE A 246 5.12 -8.71 -13.94
N GLU A 247 3.97 -9.27 -14.30
CA GLU A 247 3.33 -9.07 -15.61
C GLU A 247 3.08 -7.57 -15.88
N THR A 248 2.63 -6.83 -14.88
CA THR A 248 2.39 -5.39 -15.01
C THR A 248 3.70 -4.65 -15.27
N LEU A 249 4.73 -4.90 -14.46
CA LEU A 249 6.05 -4.26 -14.62
C LEU A 249 6.68 -4.61 -15.98
N GLU A 250 6.48 -5.81 -16.49
CA GLU A 250 6.96 -6.25 -17.81
C GLU A 250 6.36 -5.39 -18.95
N ASN A 251 5.07 -5.08 -18.87
CA ASN A 251 4.34 -4.37 -19.92
C ASN A 251 4.46 -2.83 -19.85
N LEU A 252 4.90 -2.25 -18.73
CA LEU A 252 5.13 -0.81 -18.60
C LEU A 252 6.31 -0.35 -19.49
N LYS A 253 6.27 0.91 -19.92
CA LYS A 253 7.31 1.53 -20.77
C LYS A 253 8.33 2.33 -19.96
#